data_b9d8aa913263a6c658f625d9bf8a9311
#
_entry.id   b9d8aa913263a6c658f625d9bf8a9311
#
_cell.length_a   1.000
_cell.length_b   1.000
_cell.length_c   1.000
_cell.angle_alpha   90.00
_cell.angle_beta   90.00
_cell.angle_gamma   90.00
#
_symmetry.space_group_name_H-M   'P 1'
#
loop_
_entity.id
_entity.type
_entity.pdbx_description
1 polymer ?
#
loop_
_entity_poly.entity_id
_entity_poly.type
_entity_poly.pdbx_seq_one_letter_code
_entity_poly.pdbx_strand_id
1 'polypeptide(L)'
;MNNLNKHIEYLNSKDKHTEYLNNKVYFTKDNRLLTPNAQPVMMGWEDPIMKKSAELICHNKGRILNVGFGLGLIDTYIQSHQVQEHWIIEAHPDVQNKMKKDGWDQKSNVICLFDKWQTVCDDLPKFDGIYFDTWKESLNPFHEIVPNILKPEGKYTYWAPEDLEVHSVFKSNNYKIL
;
A
#
# COMPACT_ATOMS: atom_id res chain seq x y z
N MET A 1 21.85 -4.06 13.73
CA MET A 1 21.96 -2.64 13.32
C MET A 1 21.73 -1.76 14.54
N ASN A 2 22.52 -0.67 14.67
CA ASN A 2 22.43 0.24 15.81
C ASN A 2 21.16 1.10 15.68
N ASN A 3 20.47 1.44 16.81
CA ASN A 3 19.27 2.28 16.82
C ASN A 3 19.43 3.61 16.07
N LEU A 4 20.63 4.18 16.07
CA LEU A 4 20.96 5.40 15.35
C LEU A 4 20.85 5.21 13.82
N ASN A 5 21.34 4.10 13.27
CA ASN A 5 21.26 3.81 11.84
C ASN A 5 19.82 3.63 11.38
N LYS A 6 18.99 2.93 12.16
CA LYS A 6 17.56 2.78 11.88
C LYS A 6 16.82 4.13 11.88
N HIS A 7 17.19 5.01 12.81
CA HIS A 7 16.60 6.35 12.87
C HIS A 7 17.02 7.23 11.69
N ILE A 8 18.28 7.16 11.26
CA ILE A 8 18.78 7.88 10.08
C ILE A 8 18.09 7.35 8.79
N GLU A 9 17.95 6.05 8.65
CA GLU A 9 17.22 5.43 7.51
C GLU A 9 15.76 5.88 7.47
N TYR A 10 15.09 5.92 8.61
CA TYR A 10 13.72 6.42 8.72
C TYR A 10 13.60 7.89 8.29
N LEU A 11 14.48 8.77 8.78
CA LEU A 11 14.47 10.18 8.38
C LEU A 11 14.75 10.36 6.89
N ASN A 12 15.72 9.65 6.35
CA ASN A 12 16.04 9.68 4.92
C ASN A 12 14.88 9.16 4.04
N SER A 13 14.15 8.15 4.47
CA SER A 13 12.99 7.64 3.75
C SER A 13 11.84 8.65 3.79
N LYS A 14 11.58 9.28 4.94
CA LYS A 14 10.56 10.31 5.10
C LYS A 14 10.82 11.52 4.18
N ASP A 15 12.07 11.96 4.07
CA ASP A 15 12.45 13.07 3.21
C ASP A 15 12.23 12.72 1.73
N LYS A 16 12.64 11.53 1.29
CA LYS A 16 12.44 11.05 -0.09
C LYS A 16 10.95 10.86 -0.42
N HIS A 17 10.18 10.32 0.50
CA HIS A 17 8.73 10.19 0.32
C HIS A 17 8.05 11.56 0.24
N THR A 18 8.44 12.51 1.07
CA THR A 18 7.94 13.89 1.02
C THR A 18 8.30 14.57 -0.29
N GLU A 19 9.52 14.40 -0.77
CA GLU A 19 9.96 14.89 -2.08
C GLU A 19 9.10 14.29 -3.21
N TYR A 20 8.86 12.99 -3.17
CA TYR A 20 8.00 12.30 -4.13
C TYR A 20 6.60 12.90 -4.18
N LEU A 21 5.96 13.11 -3.04
CA LEU A 21 4.60 13.67 -2.97
C LEU A 21 4.49 15.10 -3.51
N ASN A 22 5.58 15.87 -3.48
CA ASN A 22 5.64 17.25 -3.95
C ASN A 22 6.04 17.39 -5.43
N ASN A 23 6.52 16.32 -6.05
CA ASN A 23 6.95 16.31 -7.44
C ASN A 23 5.86 15.69 -8.33
N LYS A 24 5.92 15.97 -9.63
CA LYS A 24 5.05 15.30 -10.61
C LYS A 24 5.45 13.86 -10.81
N VAL A 25 4.50 13.00 -11.23
CA VAL A 25 4.78 11.66 -11.72
C VAL A 25 4.25 11.47 -13.14
N TYR A 26 4.81 10.51 -13.85
CA TYR A 26 4.52 10.27 -15.26
C TYR A 26 4.01 8.85 -15.47
N PHE A 27 2.79 8.74 -15.98
CA PHE A 27 2.20 7.50 -16.45
C PHE A 27 2.59 7.27 -17.90
N THR A 28 3.26 6.18 -18.19
CA THR A 28 3.71 5.86 -19.54
C THR A 28 2.75 4.91 -20.25
N LYS A 29 2.80 4.87 -21.61
CA LYS A 29 1.94 3.97 -22.42
C LYS A 29 2.29 2.49 -22.23
N ASP A 30 3.49 2.20 -21.81
CA ASP A 30 4.01 0.86 -21.55
C ASP A 30 3.87 0.44 -20.07
N ASN A 31 2.87 1.03 -19.40
CA ASN A 31 2.44 0.67 -18.05
C ASN A 31 3.54 0.84 -16.98
N ARG A 32 4.15 2.03 -16.94
CA ARG A 32 5.10 2.42 -15.91
C ARG A 32 4.67 3.72 -15.23
N LEU A 33 4.91 3.82 -13.93
CA LEU A 33 4.80 5.04 -13.15
C LEU A 33 6.21 5.49 -12.74
N LEU A 34 6.60 6.69 -13.15
CA LEU A 34 7.96 7.20 -13.01
C LEU A 34 7.97 8.57 -12.32
N THR A 35 9.03 8.84 -11.56
CA THR A 35 9.36 10.20 -11.09
C THR A 35 9.91 11.06 -12.23
N PRO A 36 10.08 12.40 -12.04
CA PRO A 36 10.70 13.28 -13.03
C PRO A 36 12.09 12.84 -13.48
N ASN A 37 12.84 12.20 -12.58
CA ASN A 37 14.19 11.70 -12.85
C ASN A 37 14.18 10.26 -13.38
N ALA A 38 13.06 9.81 -13.95
CA ALA A 38 12.84 8.48 -14.51
C ALA A 38 13.10 7.31 -13.52
N GLN A 39 13.02 7.57 -12.21
CA GLN A 39 13.07 6.49 -11.23
C GLN A 39 11.74 5.74 -11.22
N PRO A 40 11.75 4.40 -11.17
CA PRO A 40 10.53 3.62 -11.11
C PRO A 40 9.81 3.81 -9.77
N VAL A 41 8.53 4.14 -9.84
CA VAL A 41 7.60 4.13 -8.70
C VAL A 41 6.83 2.81 -8.69
N MET A 42 6.26 2.44 -9.83
CA MET A 42 5.61 1.15 -10.06
C MET A 42 5.77 0.73 -11.52
N MET A 43 5.96 -0.55 -11.74
CA MET A 43 6.26 -1.11 -13.06
C MET A 43 5.27 -2.21 -13.42
N GLY A 44 4.86 -2.25 -14.70
CA GLY A 44 3.92 -3.27 -15.19
C GLY A 44 4.38 -4.73 -15.00
N TRP A 45 5.68 -5.00 -14.89
CA TRP A 45 6.19 -6.35 -14.61
C TRP A 45 5.87 -6.85 -13.19
N GLU A 46 5.47 -5.98 -12.28
CA GLU A 46 5.04 -6.33 -10.92
C GLU A 46 3.66 -7.02 -10.89
N ASP A 47 2.95 -7.03 -12.02
CA ASP A 47 1.61 -7.59 -12.16
C ASP A 47 1.41 -8.99 -11.55
N PRO A 48 2.30 -9.99 -11.76
CA PRO A 48 2.14 -11.31 -11.14
C PRO A 48 2.21 -11.27 -9.61
N ILE A 49 3.02 -10.37 -9.04
CA ILE A 49 3.17 -10.19 -7.59
C ILE A 49 1.88 -9.57 -7.03
N MET A 50 1.36 -8.53 -7.71
CA MET A 50 0.12 -7.87 -7.34
C MET A 50 -1.07 -8.83 -7.37
N LYS A 51 -1.15 -9.68 -8.41
CA LYS A 51 -2.14 -10.74 -8.52
C LYS A 51 -2.07 -11.69 -7.33
N LYS A 52 -0.87 -12.17 -7.00
CA LYS A 52 -0.68 -13.12 -5.89
C LYS A 52 -1.02 -12.50 -4.53
N SER A 53 -0.64 -11.26 -4.30
CA SER A 53 -0.99 -10.52 -3.09
C SER A 53 -2.51 -10.35 -2.96
N ALA A 54 -3.20 -9.99 -4.05
CA ALA A 54 -4.66 -9.89 -4.06
C ALA A 54 -5.35 -11.23 -3.73
N GLU A 55 -4.89 -12.35 -4.32
CA GLU A 55 -5.40 -13.70 -3.98
C GLU A 55 -5.29 -14.00 -2.48
N LEU A 56 -4.20 -13.60 -1.84
CA LEU A 56 -3.98 -13.84 -0.41
C LEU A 56 -4.90 -12.99 0.45
N ILE A 57 -4.96 -11.67 0.21
CA ILE A 57 -5.72 -10.75 1.06
C ILE A 57 -7.23 -10.80 0.83
N CYS A 58 -7.69 -11.23 -0.36
CA CYS A 58 -9.11 -11.34 -0.70
C CYS A 58 -9.74 -12.71 -0.35
N HIS A 59 -9.07 -13.54 0.45
CA HIS A 59 -9.43 -14.95 0.71
C HIS A 59 -10.89 -15.15 1.20
N ASN A 60 -11.45 -14.19 1.93
CA ASN A 60 -12.84 -14.23 2.43
C ASN A 60 -13.76 -13.18 1.78
N LYS A 61 -13.27 -12.42 0.81
CA LYS A 61 -14.02 -11.38 0.08
C LYS A 61 -14.64 -10.28 0.98
N GLY A 62 -14.09 -10.07 2.15
CA GLY A 62 -14.58 -9.08 3.12
C GLY A 62 -14.15 -7.64 2.80
N ARG A 63 -13.76 -6.92 3.83
CA ARG A 63 -13.22 -5.55 3.73
C ARG A 63 -11.72 -5.58 3.50
N ILE A 64 -11.27 -5.02 2.39
CA ILE A 64 -9.87 -5.03 1.96
C ILE A 64 -9.33 -3.60 1.91
N LEU A 65 -8.12 -3.41 2.42
CA LEU A 65 -7.37 -2.15 2.37
C LEU A 65 -6.16 -2.30 1.44
N ASN A 66 -6.02 -1.35 0.52
CA ASN A 66 -4.78 -1.09 -0.21
C ASN A 66 -4.20 0.28 0.20
N VAL A 67 -2.92 0.34 0.55
CA VAL A 67 -2.19 1.58 0.84
C VAL A 67 -1.12 1.79 -0.22
N GLY A 68 -1.33 2.80 -1.07
CA GLY A 68 -0.56 3.07 -2.29
C GLY A 68 -1.23 2.46 -3.53
N PHE A 69 -1.82 3.31 -4.36
CA PHE A 69 -2.53 2.87 -5.57
C PHE A 69 -1.59 2.63 -6.76
N GLY A 70 -0.63 3.53 -6.97
CA GLY A 70 0.32 3.47 -8.07
C GLY A 70 -0.34 3.39 -9.45
N LEU A 71 -0.23 2.23 -10.12
CA LEU A 71 -0.86 1.93 -11.41
C LEU A 71 -2.24 1.28 -11.26
N GLY A 72 -2.69 0.97 -10.05
CA GLY A 72 -3.95 0.27 -9.77
C GLY A 72 -3.93 -1.22 -10.13
N LEU A 73 -2.76 -1.84 -10.21
CA LEU A 73 -2.63 -3.25 -10.58
C LEU A 73 -3.31 -4.14 -9.54
N ILE A 74 -2.92 -4.00 -8.27
CA ILE A 74 -3.52 -4.80 -7.20
C ILE A 74 -5.00 -4.49 -7.03
N ASP A 75 -5.39 -3.21 -7.15
CA ASP A 75 -6.77 -2.76 -7.00
C ASP A 75 -7.70 -3.39 -8.06
N THR A 76 -7.18 -3.55 -9.28
CA THR A 76 -7.88 -4.25 -10.36
C THR A 76 -8.13 -5.72 -9.98
N TYR A 77 -7.14 -6.40 -9.41
CA TYR A 77 -7.31 -7.77 -8.94
C TYR A 77 -8.25 -7.86 -7.73
N ILE A 78 -8.14 -6.95 -6.74
CA ILE A 78 -9.06 -6.90 -5.60
C ILE A 78 -10.51 -6.79 -6.10
N GLN A 79 -10.79 -5.90 -7.07
CA GLN A 79 -12.12 -5.77 -7.65
C GLN A 79 -12.59 -7.04 -8.38
N SER A 80 -11.70 -7.77 -9.02
CA SER A 80 -12.04 -9.04 -9.69
C SER A 80 -12.51 -10.13 -8.71
N HIS A 81 -12.09 -10.05 -7.43
CA HIS A 81 -12.53 -10.95 -6.36
C HIS A 81 -13.93 -10.64 -5.83
N GLN A 82 -14.56 -9.53 -6.25
CA GLN A 82 -15.89 -9.13 -5.81
C GLN A 82 -15.99 -8.99 -4.28
N VAL A 83 -15.05 -8.26 -3.70
CA VAL A 83 -14.99 -8.00 -2.26
C VAL A 83 -16.13 -7.12 -1.78
N GLN A 84 -16.48 -7.22 -0.50
CA GLN A 84 -17.57 -6.46 0.11
C GLN A 84 -17.27 -4.95 0.12
N GLU A 85 -16.09 -4.58 0.57
CA GLU A 85 -15.60 -3.20 0.58
C GLU A 85 -14.12 -3.18 0.18
N HIS A 86 -13.76 -2.22 -0.65
CA HIS A 86 -12.40 -1.96 -1.09
C HIS A 86 -11.98 -0.55 -0.68
N TRP A 87 -11.13 -0.44 0.31
CA TRP A 87 -10.59 0.82 0.80
C TRP A 87 -9.23 1.07 0.15
N ILE A 88 -9.03 2.28 -0.35
CA ILE A 88 -7.78 2.69 -1.01
C ILE A 88 -7.28 3.97 -0.37
N ILE A 89 -6.07 3.96 0.17
CA ILE A 89 -5.37 5.16 0.64
C ILE A 89 -4.32 5.54 -0.41
N GLU A 90 -4.41 6.74 -0.94
CA GLU A 90 -3.44 7.26 -1.90
C GLU A 90 -3.08 8.70 -1.57
N ALA A 91 -1.78 8.96 -1.38
CA ALA A 91 -1.28 10.26 -0.95
C ALA A 91 -0.86 11.17 -2.12
N HIS A 92 -0.42 10.60 -3.27
CA HIS A 92 0.15 11.39 -4.35
C HIS A 92 -0.92 12.09 -5.20
N PRO A 93 -0.89 13.43 -5.34
CA PRO A 93 -1.95 14.18 -6.02
C PRO A 93 -2.18 13.77 -7.48
N ASP A 94 -1.12 13.47 -8.24
CA ASP A 94 -1.25 13.07 -9.65
C ASP A 94 -1.87 11.67 -9.77
N VAL A 95 -1.59 10.77 -8.82
CA VAL A 95 -2.21 9.44 -8.77
C VAL A 95 -3.68 9.54 -8.38
N GLN A 96 -4.02 10.36 -7.40
CA GLN A 96 -5.41 10.68 -7.02
C GLN A 96 -6.22 11.22 -8.22
N ASN A 97 -5.61 12.15 -8.98
CA ASN A 97 -6.25 12.71 -10.19
C ASN A 97 -6.50 11.63 -11.25
N LYS A 98 -5.55 10.70 -11.43
CA LYS A 98 -5.74 9.56 -12.32
C LYS A 98 -6.85 8.63 -11.82
N MET A 99 -6.88 8.31 -10.54
CA MET A 99 -7.95 7.49 -9.93
C MET A 99 -9.34 8.08 -10.19
N LYS A 100 -9.51 9.38 -9.95
CA LYS A 100 -10.77 10.10 -10.23
C LYS A 100 -11.13 10.05 -11.71
N LYS A 101 -10.16 10.31 -12.60
CA LYS A 101 -10.36 10.24 -14.05
C LYS A 101 -10.79 8.86 -14.52
N ASP A 102 -10.24 7.80 -13.91
CA ASP A 102 -10.54 6.41 -14.23
C ASP A 102 -11.80 5.88 -13.49
N GLY A 103 -12.47 6.74 -12.71
CA GLY A 103 -13.76 6.43 -12.04
C GLY A 103 -13.63 5.51 -10.83
N TRP A 104 -12.48 5.47 -10.17
CA TRP A 104 -12.29 4.62 -9.00
C TRP A 104 -13.15 5.06 -7.81
N ASP A 105 -13.28 6.34 -7.59
CA ASP A 105 -14.10 6.97 -6.54
C ASP A 105 -15.60 6.91 -6.80
N GLN A 106 -16.02 6.41 -7.97
CA GLN A 106 -17.44 6.25 -8.36
C GLN A 106 -17.93 4.79 -8.24
N LYS A 107 -17.03 3.84 -7.93
CA LYS A 107 -17.41 2.44 -7.74
C LYS A 107 -18.14 2.27 -6.40
N SER A 108 -19.27 1.59 -6.40
CA SER A 108 -20.17 1.49 -5.23
C SER A 108 -19.56 0.81 -4.00
N ASN A 109 -18.57 -0.06 -4.18
CA ASN A 109 -17.89 -0.78 -3.11
C ASN A 109 -16.46 -0.26 -2.83
N VAL A 110 -16.07 0.88 -3.43
CA VAL A 110 -14.74 1.47 -3.26
C VAL A 110 -14.83 2.72 -2.40
N ILE A 111 -13.97 2.82 -1.40
CA ILE A 111 -13.80 3.97 -0.53
C ILE A 111 -12.39 4.51 -0.73
N CYS A 112 -12.25 5.66 -1.39
CA CYS A 112 -10.97 6.32 -1.62
C CYS A 112 -10.70 7.35 -0.51
N LEU A 113 -9.58 7.21 0.18
CA LEU A 113 -9.03 8.18 1.12
C LEU A 113 -7.83 8.87 0.45
N PHE A 114 -8.05 10.09 -0.01
CA PHE A 114 -7.05 10.88 -0.75
C PHE A 114 -6.18 11.68 0.21
N ASP A 115 -5.40 10.98 1.01
CA ASP A 115 -4.50 11.55 2.02
C ASP A 115 -3.36 10.55 2.33
N LYS A 116 -2.45 10.96 3.19
CA LYS A 116 -1.44 10.07 3.77
C LYS A 116 -2.10 9.10 4.75
N TRP A 117 -1.64 7.85 4.77
CA TRP A 117 -2.17 6.86 5.71
C TRP A 117 -1.99 7.30 7.18
N GLN A 118 -0.92 8.05 7.50
CA GLN A 118 -0.67 8.60 8.84
C GLN A 118 -1.76 9.58 9.31
N THR A 119 -2.42 10.25 8.36
CA THR A 119 -3.51 11.20 8.68
C THR A 119 -4.82 10.48 8.98
N VAL A 120 -5.05 9.34 8.33
CA VAL A 120 -6.36 8.66 8.36
C VAL A 120 -6.36 7.38 9.21
N CYS A 121 -5.20 6.94 9.71
CA CYS A 121 -5.06 5.62 10.33
C CYS A 121 -5.89 5.43 11.62
N ASP A 122 -6.13 6.49 12.38
CA ASP A 122 -6.87 6.42 13.66
C ASP A 122 -8.36 6.15 13.44
N ASP A 123 -8.91 6.50 12.28
CA ASP A 123 -10.33 6.35 11.91
C ASP A 123 -10.59 5.08 11.07
N LEU A 124 -9.57 4.28 10.79
CA LEU A 124 -9.72 3.09 9.96
C LEU A 124 -10.48 1.97 10.69
N PRO A 125 -11.43 1.32 10.01
CA PRO A 125 -12.06 0.11 10.54
C PRO A 125 -11.10 -1.08 10.52
N LYS A 126 -11.54 -2.23 11.03
CA LYS A 126 -10.79 -3.48 10.89
C LYS A 126 -11.03 -4.13 9.53
N PHE A 127 -9.94 -4.65 8.93
CA PHE A 127 -9.91 -5.25 7.60
C PHE A 127 -9.70 -6.76 7.66
N ASP A 128 -10.23 -7.45 6.67
CA ASP A 128 -10.01 -8.87 6.42
C ASP A 128 -8.70 -9.11 5.64
N GLY A 129 -8.30 -8.14 4.84
CA GLY A 129 -7.05 -8.15 4.11
C GLY A 129 -6.45 -6.75 3.98
N ILE A 130 -5.13 -6.67 4.05
CA ILE A 130 -4.38 -5.42 3.91
C ILE A 130 -3.21 -5.65 2.95
N TYR A 131 -3.01 -4.73 2.01
CA TYR A 131 -1.81 -4.61 1.22
C TYR A 131 -1.16 -3.24 1.45
N PHE A 132 0.16 -3.19 1.59
CA PHE A 132 0.91 -1.95 1.77
C PHE A 132 2.07 -1.88 0.80
N ASP A 133 2.07 -0.84 -0.03
CA ASP A 133 3.12 -0.55 -0.99
C ASP A 133 3.19 0.95 -1.26
N THR A 134 4.08 1.62 -0.54
CA THR A 134 4.31 3.05 -0.69
C THR A 134 5.75 3.33 -1.13
N TRP A 135 5.93 4.22 -2.10
CA TRP A 135 7.24 4.50 -2.66
C TRP A 135 8.17 5.21 -1.68
N LYS A 136 9.34 4.60 -1.42
CA LYS A 136 10.41 5.13 -0.56
C LYS A 136 9.96 5.50 0.87
N GLU A 137 8.92 4.89 1.36
CA GLU A 137 8.48 5.03 2.74
C GLU A 137 8.95 3.84 3.58
N SER A 138 9.23 4.08 4.86
CA SER A 138 9.58 2.99 5.79
C SER A 138 8.34 2.18 6.13
N LEU A 139 8.44 0.85 6.07
CA LEU A 139 7.38 -0.08 6.44
C LEU A 139 7.09 -0.09 7.95
N ASN A 140 8.11 0.16 8.78
CA ASN A 140 8.02 -0.06 10.23
C ASN A 140 6.88 0.71 10.91
N PRO A 141 6.63 2.01 10.63
CA PRO A 141 5.53 2.72 11.28
C PRO A 141 4.16 2.15 10.92
N PHE A 142 3.97 1.66 9.69
CA PHE A 142 2.71 1.03 9.29
C PHE A 142 2.56 -0.36 9.94
N HIS A 143 3.63 -1.13 10.06
CA HIS A 143 3.61 -2.42 10.75
C HIS A 143 3.13 -2.31 12.20
N GLU A 144 3.44 -1.21 12.89
CA GLU A 144 3.00 -0.98 14.28
C GLU A 144 1.48 -0.82 14.42
N ILE A 145 0.80 -0.33 13.38
CA ILE A 145 -0.66 -0.15 13.42
C ILE A 145 -1.45 -1.36 12.92
N VAL A 146 -0.82 -2.24 12.13
CA VAL A 146 -1.50 -3.42 11.54
C VAL A 146 -2.28 -4.25 12.55
N PRO A 147 -1.77 -4.58 13.77
CA PRO A 147 -2.52 -5.32 14.77
C PRO A 147 -3.83 -4.65 15.19
N ASN A 148 -3.91 -3.32 15.11
CA ASN A 148 -5.09 -2.56 15.50
C ASN A 148 -6.17 -2.56 14.42
N ILE A 149 -5.78 -2.64 13.14
CA ILE A 149 -6.67 -2.52 11.98
C ILE A 149 -6.88 -3.85 11.23
N LEU A 150 -6.16 -4.91 11.56
CA LEU A 150 -6.37 -6.24 10.99
C LEU A 150 -7.32 -7.06 11.88
N LYS A 151 -8.30 -7.74 11.27
CA LYS A 151 -9.19 -8.67 11.98
C LYS A 151 -8.44 -9.94 12.40
N PRO A 152 -8.93 -10.69 13.41
CA PRO A 152 -8.53 -12.08 13.60
C PRO A 152 -8.67 -12.85 12.28
N GLU A 153 -7.73 -13.71 11.95
CA GLU A 153 -7.64 -14.46 10.67
C GLU A 153 -7.46 -13.59 9.42
N GLY A 154 -7.38 -12.26 9.56
CA GLY A 154 -7.06 -11.35 8.45
C GLY A 154 -5.66 -11.59 7.90
N LYS A 155 -5.43 -11.21 6.66
CA LYS A 155 -4.14 -11.39 5.99
C LYS A 155 -3.52 -10.05 5.63
N TYR A 156 -2.24 -9.90 5.93
CA TYR A 156 -1.45 -8.73 5.58
C TYR A 156 -0.30 -9.10 4.66
N THR A 157 -0.18 -8.43 3.54
CA THR A 157 0.95 -8.53 2.62
C THR A 157 1.49 -7.14 2.30
N TYR A 158 2.74 -7.05 1.92
CA TYR A 158 3.39 -5.78 1.62
C TYR A 158 4.54 -5.97 0.63
N TRP A 159 4.86 -4.89 -0.08
CA TRP A 159 6.08 -4.85 -0.87
C TRP A 159 7.27 -4.66 0.06
N ALA A 160 8.27 -5.53 -0.08
CA ALA A 160 9.52 -5.41 0.67
C ALA A 160 10.71 -5.66 -0.26
N PRO A 161 11.82 -4.92 -0.07
CA PRO A 161 13.07 -5.31 -0.67
C PRO A 161 13.49 -6.71 -0.15
N GLU A 162 14.29 -7.41 -0.95
CA GLU A 162 14.90 -8.67 -0.55
C GLU A 162 15.61 -8.53 0.82
N ASP A 163 15.57 -9.57 1.65
CA ASP A 163 16.22 -9.67 2.98
C ASP A 163 15.57 -8.87 4.13
N LEU A 164 14.30 -8.53 4.05
CA LEU A 164 13.62 -7.89 5.17
C LEU A 164 13.33 -8.90 6.28
N GLU A 165 13.94 -8.69 7.47
CA GLU A 165 13.55 -9.45 8.66
C GLU A 165 12.09 -9.16 9.04
N VAL A 166 11.36 -10.22 9.42
CA VAL A 166 9.99 -10.06 9.91
C VAL A 166 9.96 -9.16 11.13
N HIS A 167 9.16 -8.09 11.06
CA HIS A 167 9.04 -7.11 12.12
C HIS A 167 8.60 -7.76 13.44
N SER A 168 9.20 -7.30 14.55
CA SER A 168 8.98 -7.89 15.88
C SER A 168 7.51 -7.86 16.33
N VAL A 169 6.73 -6.86 15.89
CA VAL A 169 5.30 -6.75 16.20
C VAL A 169 4.50 -7.97 15.74
N PHE A 170 4.86 -8.59 14.62
CA PHE A 170 4.16 -9.78 14.14
C PHE A 170 4.54 -11.03 14.94
N LYS A 171 5.78 -11.11 15.42
CA LYS A 171 6.23 -12.20 16.32
C LYS A 171 5.55 -12.11 17.68
N SER A 172 5.44 -10.90 18.26
CA SER A 172 4.84 -10.68 19.57
C SER A 172 3.32 -10.90 19.61
N ASN A 173 2.63 -10.72 18.47
CA ASN A 173 1.17 -10.89 18.35
C ASN A 173 0.76 -12.25 17.76
N ASN A 174 1.67 -13.24 17.70
CA ASN A 174 1.41 -14.59 17.20
C ASN A 174 0.87 -14.66 15.76
N TYR A 175 1.25 -13.74 14.89
CA TYR A 175 0.91 -13.82 13.47
C TYR A 175 1.61 -15.01 12.81
N LYS A 176 0.86 -15.77 12.04
CA LYS A 176 1.41 -16.80 11.18
C LYS A 176 2.01 -16.18 9.93
N ILE A 177 3.29 -16.39 9.73
CA ILE A 177 4.02 -15.95 8.53
C ILE A 177 3.91 -17.05 7.48
N LEU A 178 3.47 -16.68 6.29
CA LEU A 178 3.26 -17.61 5.17
C LEU A 178 4.41 -17.51 4.18
#